data_c048395155ab56e6f9e7d380b82f837b
#
_entry.id   c048395155ab56e6f9e7d380b82f837b
#
_cell.length_a   1.000
_cell.length_b   1.000
_cell.length_c   1.000
_cell.angle_alpha   90.00
_cell.angle_beta   90.00
_cell.angle_gamma   90.00
#
_symmetry.space_group_name_H-M   'P 1'
#
loop_
_entity.id
_entity.type
_entity.pdbx_description
1 polymer ?
#
loop_
_entity_poly.entity_id
_entity_poly.type
_entity_poly.pdbx_seq_one_letter_code
_entity_poly.pdbx_strand_id
1 'polypeptide(L)'
;RMLLPDTVGTGGDSHTRFPIGISFPAGSGLVAFAATLGVMPLDMPESVLVRFTGEMQPGITLRDLVNAIPYAAIQNGLLTVAKKGKKNIFSGRCLEVEGLPNLKVEQAFEISDASAERSASGCTIKLGEEPILEYLNSNIIMLRWMIANGYGDAKTLERRARAMEEWIKTVSYTHLRAHETS
;
A
#
# COMPACT_ATOMS: atom_id res chain seq x y z
N ARG A 1 -9.29 -0.72 -5.79
CA ARG A 1 -10.40 -0.13 -5.03
C ARG A 1 -11.24 -1.15 -4.25
N MET A 2 -10.83 -2.39 -4.19
CA MET A 2 -11.56 -3.44 -3.46
C MET A 2 -10.75 -4.04 -2.31
N LEU A 3 -9.53 -3.54 -2.09
CA LEU A 3 -8.66 -4.03 -1.03
C LEU A 3 -8.97 -3.31 0.28
N LEU A 4 -8.84 -4.04 1.36
CA LEU A 4 -8.97 -3.55 2.72
C LEU A 4 -7.58 -3.34 3.34
N PRO A 5 -7.46 -2.45 4.33
CA PRO A 5 -6.31 -2.48 5.22
C PRO A 5 -6.13 -3.88 5.83
N ASP A 6 -4.94 -4.19 6.31
CA ASP A 6 -4.60 -5.46 6.96
C ASP A 6 -4.79 -6.70 6.07
N THR A 7 -4.82 -6.52 4.75
CA THR A 7 -4.89 -7.62 3.80
C THR A 7 -3.59 -7.81 3.05
N VAL A 8 -3.34 -9.06 2.64
CA VAL A 8 -2.26 -9.41 1.73
C VAL A 8 -2.85 -9.66 0.35
N GLY A 9 -2.30 -8.99 -0.65
CA GLY A 9 -2.71 -9.13 -2.04
C GLY A 9 -1.59 -9.62 -2.93
N THR A 10 -1.94 -10.20 -4.07
CA THR A 10 -1.00 -10.51 -5.14
C THR A 10 -1.58 -10.16 -6.50
N GLY A 11 -0.72 -9.92 -7.46
CA GLY A 11 -1.08 -9.66 -8.84
C GLY A 11 0.09 -9.91 -9.78
N GLY A 12 -0.22 -10.06 -11.08
CA GLY A 12 0.77 -10.38 -12.11
C GLY A 12 1.56 -9.19 -12.64
N ASP A 13 1.31 -8.00 -12.14
CA ASP A 13 1.98 -6.76 -12.53
C ASP A 13 2.99 -6.32 -11.47
N SER A 14 4.17 -5.81 -11.90
CA SER A 14 5.21 -5.32 -11.00
C SER A 14 4.75 -4.15 -10.12
N HIS A 15 3.73 -3.41 -10.56
CA HIS A 15 3.09 -2.31 -9.84
C HIS A 15 1.90 -2.75 -8.96
N THR A 16 1.79 -4.02 -8.64
CA THR A 16 0.87 -4.52 -7.62
C THR A 16 1.36 -4.09 -6.24
N ARG A 17 1.00 -2.86 -5.84
CA ARG A 17 1.54 -2.13 -4.67
C ARG A 17 0.44 -1.41 -3.91
N PHE A 18 -0.26 -2.11 -3.02
CA PHE A 18 -1.30 -1.50 -2.20
C PHE A 18 -0.70 -0.92 -0.91
N PRO A 19 -0.80 0.41 -0.65
CA PRO A 19 -0.04 1.07 0.41
C PRO A 19 -0.56 0.87 1.82
N ILE A 20 -1.85 0.60 2.01
CA ILE A 20 -2.50 0.43 3.33
C ILE A 20 -2.69 -1.03 3.76
N GLY A 21 -2.22 -1.94 2.98
CA GLY A 21 -2.04 -3.35 3.27
C GLY A 21 -0.66 -3.75 2.80
N ILE A 22 -0.51 -4.98 2.36
CA ILE A 22 0.72 -5.41 1.71
C ILE A 22 0.37 -6.14 0.41
N SER A 23 1.09 -5.84 -0.66
CA SER A 23 0.89 -6.50 -1.95
C SER A 23 2.23 -6.89 -2.54
N PHE A 24 2.27 -8.10 -3.07
CA PHE A 24 3.46 -8.64 -3.73
C PHE A 24 3.15 -8.94 -5.19
N PRO A 25 3.96 -8.44 -6.14
CA PRO A 25 3.90 -8.91 -7.51
C PRO A 25 4.36 -10.37 -7.58
N ALA A 26 3.72 -11.15 -8.42
CA ALA A 26 4.07 -12.54 -8.65
C ALA A 26 3.94 -12.87 -10.14
N GLY A 27 4.69 -13.84 -10.62
CA GLY A 27 4.53 -14.34 -11.98
C GLY A 27 3.12 -14.89 -12.22
N SER A 28 2.63 -14.79 -13.46
CA SER A 28 1.26 -15.17 -13.83
C SER A 28 0.91 -16.60 -13.43
N GLY A 29 1.86 -17.54 -13.52
CA GLY A 29 1.67 -18.93 -13.07
C GLY A 29 1.43 -19.04 -11.57
N LEU A 30 2.16 -18.28 -10.76
CA LEU A 30 1.98 -18.27 -9.30
C LEU A 30 0.68 -17.58 -8.89
N VAL A 31 0.27 -16.53 -9.61
CA VAL A 31 -1.04 -15.90 -9.41
C VAL A 31 -2.18 -16.85 -9.75
N ALA A 32 -2.08 -17.58 -10.86
CA ALA A 32 -3.05 -18.61 -11.24
C ALA A 32 -3.11 -19.76 -10.21
N PHE A 33 -1.97 -20.19 -9.70
CA PHE A 33 -1.89 -21.17 -8.61
C PHE A 33 -2.64 -20.67 -7.36
N ALA A 34 -2.36 -19.42 -6.95
CA ALA A 34 -3.03 -18.82 -5.79
C ALA A 34 -4.55 -18.68 -6.00
N ALA A 35 -4.97 -18.29 -7.21
CA ALA A 35 -6.39 -18.18 -7.56
C ALA A 35 -7.11 -19.54 -7.53
N THR A 36 -6.41 -20.60 -7.90
CA THR A 36 -6.99 -21.96 -7.96
C THR A 36 -7.06 -22.62 -6.59
N LEU A 37 -5.99 -22.50 -5.80
CA LEU A 37 -5.84 -23.23 -4.52
C LEU A 37 -6.18 -22.39 -3.28
N GLY A 38 -6.34 -21.07 -3.44
CA GLY A 38 -6.57 -20.15 -2.33
C GLY A 38 -5.35 -19.89 -1.44
N VAL A 39 -4.18 -20.39 -1.82
CA VAL A 39 -2.91 -20.22 -1.10
C VAL A 39 -1.77 -19.92 -2.06
N MET A 40 -0.77 -19.16 -1.60
CA MET A 40 0.43 -18.85 -2.37
C MET A 40 1.65 -19.03 -1.47
N PRO A 41 2.65 -19.85 -1.87
CA PRO A 41 3.92 -19.90 -1.17
C PRO A 41 4.66 -18.56 -1.33
N LEU A 42 5.18 -18.04 -0.24
CA LEU A 42 5.90 -16.77 -0.21
C LEU A 42 6.99 -16.85 0.86
N ASP A 43 8.23 -16.56 0.44
CA ASP A 43 9.30 -16.28 1.39
C ASP A 43 9.13 -14.87 1.92
N MET A 44 9.08 -14.70 3.24
CA MET A 44 8.93 -13.40 3.86
C MET A 44 10.15 -12.54 3.55
N PRO A 45 10.01 -11.41 2.83
CA PRO A 45 11.13 -10.53 2.53
C PRO A 45 11.59 -9.79 3.79
N GLU A 46 12.87 -9.45 3.83
CA GLU A 46 13.37 -8.46 4.80
C GLU A 46 12.73 -7.09 4.54
N SER A 47 12.69 -6.24 5.55
CA SER A 47 12.17 -4.88 5.44
C SER A 47 13.29 -3.84 5.41
N VAL A 48 12.99 -2.72 4.75
CA VAL A 48 13.76 -1.48 4.82
C VAL A 48 12.86 -0.37 5.33
N LEU A 49 13.22 0.20 6.48
CA LEU A 49 12.51 1.36 7.00
C LEU A 49 12.92 2.62 6.24
N VAL A 50 11.92 3.33 5.72
CA VAL A 50 12.04 4.65 5.11
C VAL A 50 11.29 5.64 6.01
N ARG A 51 12.03 6.46 6.72
CA ARG A 51 11.46 7.44 7.66
C ARG A 51 11.62 8.85 7.13
N PHE A 52 10.50 9.52 6.90
CA PHE A 52 10.47 10.96 6.68
C PHE A 52 10.40 11.68 8.03
N THR A 53 11.16 12.78 8.16
CA THR A 53 11.19 13.61 9.35
C THR A 53 10.93 15.06 9.01
N GLY A 54 10.24 15.77 9.90
CA GLY A 54 9.81 17.14 9.66
C GLY A 54 8.54 17.22 8.83
N GLU A 55 8.31 18.36 8.22
CA GLU A 55 7.12 18.65 7.42
C GLU A 55 7.46 18.92 5.97
N MET A 56 6.54 18.58 5.07
CA MET A 56 6.69 18.85 3.65
C MET A 56 6.68 20.37 3.41
N GLN A 57 7.75 20.88 2.85
CA GLN A 57 7.90 22.32 2.61
C GLN A 57 7.04 22.80 1.42
N PRO A 58 6.61 24.08 1.41
CA PRO A 58 5.92 24.65 0.26
C PRO A 58 6.72 24.47 -1.04
N GLY A 59 6.05 24.05 -2.08
CA GLY A 59 6.64 23.79 -3.40
C GLY A 59 7.20 22.38 -3.58
N ILE A 60 7.31 21.58 -2.53
CA ILE A 60 7.65 20.15 -2.62
C ILE A 60 6.41 19.39 -3.08
N THR A 61 6.58 18.59 -4.11
CA THR A 61 5.55 17.72 -4.65
C THR A 61 5.71 16.29 -4.15
N LEU A 62 4.68 15.48 -4.36
CA LEU A 62 4.76 14.06 -4.05
C LEU A 62 5.84 13.35 -4.85
N ARG A 63 6.08 13.77 -6.10
CA ARG A 63 7.14 13.23 -6.94
C ARG A 63 8.54 13.51 -6.37
N ASP A 64 8.72 14.62 -5.67
CA ASP A 64 9.98 14.92 -4.98
C ASP A 64 10.20 13.94 -3.82
N LEU A 65 9.16 13.60 -3.05
CA LEU A 65 9.24 12.58 -2.01
C LEU A 65 9.60 11.20 -2.59
N VAL A 66 8.97 10.82 -3.71
CA VAL A 66 9.29 9.58 -4.43
C VAL A 66 10.76 9.52 -4.80
N ASN A 67 11.32 10.62 -5.30
CA ASN A 67 12.71 10.69 -5.74
C ASN A 67 13.70 10.86 -4.57
N ALA A 68 13.26 11.43 -3.45
CA ALA A 68 14.08 11.58 -2.25
C ALA A 68 14.53 10.24 -1.67
N ILE A 69 13.69 9.20 -1.77
CA ILE A 69 14.01 7.87 -1.24
C ILE A 69 15.28 7.28 -1.89
N PRO A 70 15.37 7.09 -3.22
CA PRO A 70 16.59 6.58 -3.84
C PRO A 70 17.75 7.57 -3.75
N TYR A 71 17.49 8.87 -3.76
CA TYR A 71 18.51 9.89 -3.59
C TYR A 71 19.19 9.76 -2.23
N ALA A 72 18.42 9.66 -1.15
CA ALA A 72 18.98 9.44 0.19
C ALA A 72 19.77 8.12 0.28
N ALA A 73 19.29 7.06 -0.36
CA ALA A 73 20.02 5.78 -0.41
C ALA A 73 21.36 5.91 -1.15
N ILE A 74 21.41 6.69 -2.23
CA ILE A 74 22.66 6.98 -2.96
C ILE A 74 23.63 7.75 -2.07
N GLN A 75 23.17 8.80 -1.41
CA GLN A 75 24.00 9.63 -0.51
C GLN A 75 24.60 8.82 0.65
N ASN A 76 23.88 7.80 1.11
CA ASN A 76 24.34 6.91 2.19
C ASN A 76 25.09 5.66 1.67
N GLY A 77 25.40 5.56 0.39
CA GLY A 77 26.12 4.41 -0.19
C GLY A 77 25.36 3.10 -0.16
N LEU A 78 24.03 3.15 -0.02
CA LEU A 78 23.12 1.99 0.01
C LEU A 78 22.56 1.64 -1.37
N LEU A 79 22.63 2.57 -2.31
CA LEU A 79 22.23 2.40 -3.70
C LEU A 79 23.33 2.94 -4.60
N THR A 80 23.74 2.17 -5.61
CA THR A 80 24.75 2.61 -6.58
C THR A 80 24.14 2.78 -7.97
N VAL A 81 24.56 3.84 -8.66
CA VAL A 81 24.19 4.09 -10.05
C VAL A 81 25.14 3.33 -11.01
N ALA A 82 26.37 3.09 -10.58
CA ALA A 82 27.38 2.42 -11.39
C ALA A 82 27.05 0.95 -11.70
N LYS A 83 27.41 0.49 -12.90
CA LYS A 83 27.16 -0.91 -13.34
C LYS A 83 27.99 -1.96 -12.60
N LYS A 84 29.20 -1.62 -12.13
CA LYS A 84 30.07 -2.51 -11.35
C LYS A 84 29.86 -2.30 -9.85
N GLY A 85 29.82 -3.40 -9.10
CA GLY A 85 29.65 -3.36 -7.63
C GLY A 85 28.26 -2.85 -7.20
N LYS A 86 27.22 -3.23 -7.95
CA LYS A 86 25.84 -2.82 -7.68
C LYS A 86 25.44 -3.12 -6.24
N LYS A 87 25.08 -2.05 -5.52
CA LYS A 87 24.33 -2.15 -4.28
C LYS A 87 22.92 -1.63 -4.51
N ASN A 88 21.94 -2.33 -3.98
CA ASN A 88 20.55 -1.86 -3.95
C ASN A 88 19.90 -2.38 -2.69
N ILE A 89 19.80 -1.52 -1.68
CA ILE A 89 19.21 -1.85 -0.39
C ILE A 89 17.73 -2.27 -0.51
N PHE A 90 17.04 -1.82 -1.56
CA PHE A 90 15.62 -2.10 -1.77
C PHE A 90 15.36 -3.44 -2.45
N SER A 91 16.34 -3.99 -3.14
CA SER A 91 16.17 -5.19 -3.97
C SER A 91 15.71 -6.39 -3.16
N GLY A 92 14.54 -6.94 -3.50
CA GLY A 92 13.95 -8.08 -2.83
C GLY A 92 13.39 -7.80 -1.42
N ARG A 93 13.40 -6.54 -0.96
CA ARG A 93 12.90 -6.13 0.35
C ARG A 93 11.56 -5.42 0.28
N CYS A 94 10.82 -5.45 1.38
CA CYS A 94 9.62 -4.65 1.55
C CYS A 94 9.99 -3.27 2.11
N LEU A 95 9.51 -2.19 1.51
CA LEU A 95 9.65 -0.85 2.07
C LEU A 95 8.55 -0.62 3.10
N GLU A 96 8.94 -0.19 4.29
CA GLU A 96 8.05 0.28 5.33
C GLU A 96 8.25 1.79 5.48
N VAL A 97 7.28 2.57 4.98
CA VAL A 97 7.37 4.03 4.94
C VAL A 97 6.58 4.64 6.09
N GLU A 98 7.22 5.55 6.83
CA GLU A 98 6.57 6.31 7.91
C GLU A 98 6.95 7.79 7.91
N GLY A 99 6.25 8.58 8.70
CA GLY A 99 6.49 10.03 8.85
C GLY A 99 5.62 10.89 7.92
N LEU A 100 4.64 10.31 7.23
CA LEU A 100 3.72 10.98 6.32
C LEU A 100 2.25 10.65 6.65
N PRO A 101 1.78 10.85 7.89
CA PRO A 101 0.49 10.34 8.36
C PRO A 101 -0.71 10.95 7.65
N ASN A 102 -0.56 12.16 7.13
CA ASN A 102 -1.64 12.95 6.54
C ASN A 102 -1.76 12.83 5.01
N LEU A 103 -0.94 11.99 4.38
CA LEU A 103 -1.11 11.71 2.95
C LEU A 103 -2.45 11.02 2.70
N LYS A 104 -3.13 11.43 1.64
CA LYS A 104 -4.27 10.66 1.12
C LYS A 104 -3.80 9.30 0.62
N VAL A 105 -4.67 8.30 0.67
CA VAL A 105 -4.32 6.95 0.21
C VAL A 105 -3.89 6.96 -1.26
N GLU A 106 -4.54 7.78 -2.10
CA GLU A 106 -4.18 7.96 -3.50
C GLU A 106 -2.76 8.54 -3.68
N GLN A 107 -2.34 9.43 -2.79
CA GLN A 107 -0.98 9.97 -2.78
C GLN A 107 0.03 8.91 -2.30
N ALA A 108 -0.35 8.14 -1.28
CA ALA A 108 0.45 7.03 -0.80
C ALA A 108 0.66 5.96 -1.90
N PHE A 109 -0.32 5.77 -2.78
CA PHE A 109 -0.17 4.90 -3.95
C PHE A 109 0.99 5.31 -4.85
N GLU A 110 1.21 6.59 -5.08
CA GLU A 110 2.32 7.03 -5.94
C GLU A 110 3.68 6.65 -5.33
N ILE A 111 3.84 6.77 -4.01
CA ILE A 111 5.07 6.38 -3.32
C ILE A 111 5.24 4.85 -3.35
N SER A 112 4.17 4.12 -3.08
CA SER A 112 4.16 2.67 -3.06
C SER A 112 4.43 2.09 -4.46
N ASP A 113 3.76 2.60 -5.47
CA ASP A 113 3.90 2.20 -6.87
C ASP A 113 5.35 2.37 -7.36
N ALA A 114 5.96 3.52 -7.10
CA ALA A 114 7.33 3.81 -7.47
C ALA A 114 8.37 2.86 -6.82
N SER A 115 8.00 2.10 -5.79
CA SER A 115 8.89 1.09 -5.20
C SER A 115 9.23 -0.05 -6.17
N ALA A 116 8.39 -0.28 -7.19
CA ALA A 116 8.62 -1.23 -8.26
C ALA A 116 9.91 -0.91 -9.04
N GLU A 117 10.14 0.37 -9.33
CA GLU A 117 11.29 0.86 -10.07
C GLU A 117 12.63 0.68 -9.31
N ARG A 118 12.55 0.34 -8.04
CA ARG A 118 13.71 0.09 -7.18
C ARG A 118 13.94 -1.41 -6.92
N SER A 119 13.21 -2.28 -7.61
CA SER A 119 13.22 -3.74 -7.40
C SER A 119 12.81 -4.18 -6.00
N ALA A 120 12.02 -3.37 -5.29
CA ALA A 120 11.46 -3.77 -4.01
C ALA A 120 10.39 -4.85 -4.20
N SER A 121 10.26 -5.76 -3.25
CA SER A 121 9.22 -6.81 -3.27
C SER A 121 7.83 -6.27 -2.92
N GLY A 122 7.77 -5.23 -2.11
CA GLY A 122 6.52 -4.61 -1.68
C GLY A 122 6.78 -3.25 -1.05
N CYS A 123 5.70 -2.53 -0.74
CA CYS A 123 5.76 -1.29 0.00
C CYS A 123 4.48 -1.11 0.79
N THR A 124 4.61 -0.78 2.06
CA THR A 124 3.51 -0.36 2.92
C THR A 124 3.81 1.00 3.52
N ILE A 125 2.78 1.79 3.80
CA ILE A 125 2.93 3.17 4.28
C ILE A 125 2.06 3.35 5.51
N LYS A 126 2.68 3.82 6.60
CA LYS A 126 1.98 4.15 7.83
C LYS A 126 1.24 5.48 7.66
N LEU A 127 -0.07 5.42 7.48
CA LEU A 127 -0.96 6.57 7.40
C LEU A 127 -1.73 6.75 8.71
N GLY A 128 -2.29 7.95 8.89
CA GLY A 128 -3.27 8.22 9.93
C GLY A 128 -4.61 7.54 9.61
N GLU A 129 -5.50 7.52 10.60
CA GLU A 129 -6.83 6.91 10.48
C GLU A 129 -7.71 7.66 9.46
N GLU A 130 -7.72 8.99 9.53
CA GLU A 130 -8.60 9.84 8.71
C GLU A 130 -8.45 9.61 7.20
N PRO A 131 -7.25 9.61 6.60
CA PRO A 131 -7.07 9.29 5.18
C PRO A 131 -7.59 7.90 4.80
N ILE A 132 -7.45 6.91 5.66
CA ILE A 132 -7.92 5.55 5.40
C ILE A 132 -9.45 5.51 5.41
N LEU A 133 -10.08 6.16 6.39
CA LEU A 133 -11.55 6.26 6.47
C LEU A 133 -12.13 7.01 5.27
N GLU A 134 -11.52 8.13 4.86
CA GLU A 134 -11.91 8.87 3.65
C GLU A 134 -11.90 7.96 2.42
N TYR A 135 -10.81 7.23 2.23
CA TYR A 135 -10.64 6.31 1.10
C TYR A 135 -11.69 5.19 1.09
N LEU A 136 -11.91 4.53 2.23
CA LEU A 136 -12.88 3.44 2.33
C LEU A 136 -14.31 3.94 2.10
N ASN A 137 -14.71 5.07 2.70
CA ASN A 137 -16.03 5.66 2.49
C ASN A 137 -16.25 6.06 1.03
N SER A 138 -15.27 6.67 0.39
CA SER A 138 -15.33 6.99 -1.04
C SER A 138 -15.54 5.74 -1.90
N ASN A 139 -14.84 4.65 -1.59
CA ASN A 139 -15.00 3.39 -2.30
C ASN A 139 -16.39 2.75 -2.06
N ILE A 140 -16.91 2.78 -0.84
CA ILE A 140 -18.25 2.28 -0.53
C ILE A 140 -19.31 3.01 -1.37
N ILE A 141 -19.26 4.35 -1.40
CA ILE A 141 -20.16 5.18 -2.19
C ILE A 141 -20.09 4.79 -3.67
N MET A 142 -18.88 4.67 -4.20
CA MET A 142 -18.68 4.29 -5.60
C MET A 142 -19.21 2.90 -5.91
N LEU A 143 -18.95 1.90 -5.07
CA LEU A 143 -19.42 0.53 -5.27
C LEU A 143 -20.95 0.46 -5.26
N ARG A 144 -21.60 1.17 -4.35
CA ARG A 144 -23.07 1.25 -4.29
C ARG A 144 -23.66 1.98 -5.49
N TRP A 145 -23.00 3.05 -5.97
CA TRP A 145 -23.38 3.72 -7.19
C TRP A 145 -23.27 2.78 -8.42
N MET A 146 -22.20 2.00 -8.52
CA MET A 146 -22.03 1.02 -9.58
C MET A 146 -23.17 -0.01 -9.58
N ILE A 147 -23.55 -0.54 -8.42
CA ILE A 147 -24.68 -1.48 -8.28
C ILE A 147 -25.97 -0.82 -8.76
N ALA A 148 -26.26 0.40 -8.31
CA ALA A 148 -27.49 1.13 -8.68
C ALA A 148 -27.57 1.45 -10.17
N ASN A 149 -26.42 1.54 -10.88
CA ASN A 149 -26.35 1.81 -12.31
C ASN A 149 -26.14 0.56 -13.17
N GLY A 150 -26.38 -0.62 -12.62
CA GLY A 150 -26.43 -1.87 -13.37
C GLY A 150 -25.06 -2.43 -13.81
N TYR A 151 -23.98 -2.06 -13.11
CA TYR A 151 -22.69 -2.71 -13.35
C TYR A 151 -22.75 -4.20 -13.02
N GLY A 152 -22.04 -4.99 -13.81
CA GLY A 152 -22.00 -6.45 -13.63
C GLY A 152 -21.44 -6.85 -12.26
N ASP A 153 -21.81 -8.07 -11.82
CA ASP A 153 -21.38 -8.68 -10.56
C ASP A 153 -21.76 -7.86 -9.30
N ALA A 154 -22.98 -7.36 -9.25
CA ALA A 154 -23.52 -6.62 -8.11
C ALA A 154 -23.33 -7.34 -6.76
N LYS A 155 -23.37 -8.69 -6.75
CA LYS A 155 -23.13 -9.49 -5.54
C LYS A 155 -21.72 -9.32 -4.98
N THR A 156 -20.71 -9.31 -5.82
CA THR A 156 -19.32 -9.08 -5.40
C THR A 156 -19.11 -7.65 -4.96
N LEU A 157 -19.67 -6.67 -5.69
CA LEU A 157 -19.58 -5.25 -5.31
C LEU A 157 -20.20 -5.01 -3.93
N GLU A 158 -21.40 -5.56 -3.67
CA GLU A 158 -22.07 -5.44 -2.37
C GLU A 158 -21.26 -6.10 -1.23
N ARG A 159 -20.72 -7.30 -1.47
CA ARG A 159 -19.87 -7.99 -0.50
C ARG A 159 -18.64 -7.14 -0.14
N ARG A 160 -18.02 -6.47 -1.12
CA ARG A 160 -16.87 -5.58 -0.88
C ARG A 160 -17.24 -4.32 -0.13
N ALA A 161 -18.36 -3.69 -0.48
CA ALA A 161 -18.85 -2.53 0.25
C ALA A 161 -19.13 -2.87 1.73
N ARG A 162 -19.81 -3.99 2.00
CA ARG A 162 -20.08 -4.45 3.37
C ARG A 162 -18.80 -4.77 4.15
N ALA A 163 -17.82 -5.40 3.51
CA ALA A 163 -16.54 -5.67 4.17
C ALA A 163 -15.81 -4.39 4.58
N MET A 164 -15.88 -3.32 3.79
CA MET A 164 -15.32 -2.02 4.15
C MET A 164 -16.09 -1.37 5.31
N GLU A 165 -17.42 -1.42 5.28
CA GLU A 165 -18.26 -0.92 6.38
C GLU A 165 -17.99 -1.66 7.70
N GLU A 166 -17.81 -2.96 7.65
CA GLU A 166 -17.48 -3.80 8.81
C GLU A 166 -16.12 -3.43 9.38
N TRP A 167 -15.11 -3.27 8.51
CA TRP A 167 -13.78 -2.85 8.95
C TRP A 167 -13.81 -1.49 9.64
N ILE A 168 -14.51 -0.50 9.07
CA ILE A 168 -14.68 0.84 9.67
C ILE A 168 -15.30 0.75 11.07
N LYS A 169 -16.34 -0.06 11.24
CA LYS A 169 -16.99 -0.25 12.56
C LYS A 169 -16.03 -0.84 13.58
N THR A 170 -15.24 -1.84 13.16
CA THR A 170 -14.28 -2.53 14.05
C THR A 170 -13.20 -1.58 14.55
N VAL A 171 -12.65 -0.75 13.68
CA VAL A 171 -11.62 0.25 14.04
C VAL A 171 -12.19 1.31 14.97
N SER A 172 -13.34 1.88 14.64
CA SER A 172 -14.01 2.89 15.50
C SER A 172 -14.31 2.36 16.90
N TYR A 173 -14.68 1.07 17.02
CA TYR A 173 -14.94 0.45 18.32
C TYR A 173 -13.67 0.24 19.15
N THR A 174 -12.56 -0.07 18.50
CA THR A 174 -11.25 -0.26 19.17
C THR A 174 -10.75 1.06 19.76
N HIS A 175 -10.92 2.16 19.05
CA HIS A 175 -10.54 3.49 19.55
C HIS A 175 -11.38 3.95 20.74
N LEU A 176 -12.69 3.70 20.76
CA LEU A 176 -13.55 4.04 21.89
C LEU A 176 -13.11 3.32 23.17
N ARG A 177 -12.73 2.04 23.09
CA ARG A 177 -12.23 1.29 24.25
C ARG A 177 -10.86 1.76 24.75
N ALA A 178 -9.98 2.20 23.88
CA ALA A 178 -8.67 2.72 24.28
C ALA A 178 -8.77 4.03 25.07
N HIS A 179 -9.79 4.85 24.80
CA HIS A 179 -10.06 6.07 25.55
C HIS A 179 -10.75 5.84 26.90
N GLU A 180 -11.43 4.71 27.11
CA GLU A 180 -12.06 4.36 28.38
C GLU A 180 -11.09 3.75 29.41
N THR A 181 -9.89 3.38 29.00
CA THR A 181 -8.86 2.72 29.83
C THR A 181 -7.63 3.58 30.14
N SER A 182 -7.64 4.86 29.76
CA SER A 182 -6.53 5.81 30.01
C SER A 182 -6.84 6.83 31.09
#